data_608f17a6937c958a2d6be788fad04d14
#
_entry.id   608f17a6937c958a2d6be788fad04d14
#
_cell.length_a   1.000
_cell.length_b   1.000
_cell.length_c   1.000
_cell.angle_alpha   90.00
_cell.angle_beta   90.00
_cell.angle_gamma   90.00
#
_symmetry.space_group_name_H-M   'P 1'
#
loop_
_entity.id
_entity.type
_entity.pdbx_description
1 polymer ?
#
loop_
_entity_poly.entity_id
_entity_poly.type
_entity_poly.pdbx_seq_one_letter_code
_entity_poly.pdbx_strand_id
1 'polypeptide(L)'
;MTARRLPAVAALLSLCATALTACGGDPDEPLPEPVSVAGPMWQVTDIYTTPGEPSSVPPGAAGAVGLIFGSGSATGSTGCAPIQARVEYSADGKPATVDDADAVTFDIVDFGPVEGECAGSDAWTHGHMTELIVPGAQFDMSMTTPTELVLRVRDEAVDPPSIRLVAL
;
A
#
# COMPACT_ATOMS: atom_id res chain seq x y z
N MET A 1 24.14 -11.24 -87.07
CA MET A 1 24.44 -10.14 -86.14
C MET A 1 23.25 -9.98 -85.19
N THR A 2 23.26 -10.67 -84.09
CA THR A 2 22.11 -10.82 -83.18
C THR A 2 22.46 -10.22 -81.81
N ALA A 3 21.86 -9.10 -81.50
CA ALA A 3 22.02 -8.40 -80.21
C ALA A 3 21.05 -9.03 -79.17
N ARG A 4 21.63 -9.64 -78.15
CA ARG A 4 20.89 -10.16 -76.95
C ARG A 4 20.68 -9.07 -76.00
N ARG A 5 19.40 -8.78 -75.67
CA ARG A 5 18.98 -7.89 -74.58
C ARG A 5 18.90 -8.72 -73.32
N LEU A 6 19.59 -8.28 -72.28
CA LEU A 6 19.43 -8.78 -70.87
C LEU A 6 18.32 -8.00 -70.19
N PRO A 7 17.45 -8.66 -69.38
CA PRO A 7 16.50 -7.98 -68.55
C PRO A 7 17.16 -7.60 -67.23
N ALA A 8 16.93 -6.35 -66.81
CA ALA A 8 17.28 -5.84 -65.47
C ALA A 8 16.30 -6.38 -64.46
N VAL A 9 16.82 -7.08 -63.43
CA VAL A 9 16.08 -7.51 -62.26
C VAL A 9 16.13 -6.39 -61.26
N ALA A 10 15.00 -5.72 -61.04
CA ALA A 10 14.82 -4.73 -59.99
C ALA A 10 14.54 -5.47 -58.64
N ALA A 11 15.51 -5.44 -57.74
CA ALA A 11 15.36 -5.93 -56.38
C ALA A 11 14.66 -4.87 -55.54
N LEU A 12 13.40 -5.12 -55.15
CA LEU A 12 12.66 -4.34 -54.17
C LEU A 12 13.16 -4.74 -52.78
N LEU A 13 13.97 -3.89 -52.14
CA LEU A 13 14.26 -3.95 -50.70
C LEU A 13 13.05 -3.38 -49.94
N SER A 14 12.29 -4.30 -49.36
CA SER A 14 11.22 -3.94 -48.39
C SER A 14 11.86 -3.59 -47.03
N LEU A 15 11.93 -2.31 -46.68
CA LEU A 15 12.36 -1.83 -45.38
C LEU A 15 11.21 -2.07 -44.38
N CYS A 16 11.28 -3.15 -43.60
CA CYS A 16 10.42 -3.31 -42.41
C CYS A 16 10.91 -2.34 -41.33
N ALA A 17 10.28 -1.17 -41.21
CA ALA A 17 10.40 -0.29 -40.09
C ALA A 17 9.58 -0.89 -38.92
N THR A 18 10.24 -1.62 -38.01
CA THR A 18 9.67 -2.02 -36.74
C THR A 18 9.60 -0.77 -35.85
N ALA A 19 8.40 -0.19 -35.72
CA ALA A 19 8.12 0.82 -34.70
C ALA A 19 8.20 0.15 -33.31
N LEU A 20 9.31 0.36 -32.60
CA LEU A 20 9.37 0.14 -31.18
C LEU A 20 8.49 1.23 -30.53
N THR A 21 7.25 0.88 -30.21
CA THR A 21 6.46 1.68 -29.26
C THR A 21 7.11 1.49 -27.89
N ALA A 22 8.02 2.40 -27.54
CA ALA A 22 8.45 2.58 -26.15
C ALA A 22 7.21 3.00 -25.36
N CYS A 23 6.83 2.22 -24.34
CA CYS A 23 5.96 2.66 -23.28
C CYS A 23 6.72 3.71 -22.45
N GLY A 24 6.79 4.93 -22.96
CA GLY A 24 7.19 6.12 -22.24
C GLY A 24 5.90 6.83 -21.88
N GLY A 25 5.59 6.93 -20.58
CA GLY A 25 4.56 7.85 -20.12
C GLY A 25 4.93 9.26 -20.60
N ASP A 26 3.93 10.05 -20.93
CA ASP A 26 4.09 11.43 -21.37
C ASP A 26 4.71 12.23 -20.20
N PRO A 27 5.86 12.91 -20.35
CA PRO A 27 6.47 13.66 -19.27
C PRO A 27 5.62 14.84 -18.78
N ASP A 28 4.58 15.20 -19.50
CA ASP A 28 3.62 16.26 -19.15
C ASP A 28 2.30 15.71 -18.58
N GLU A 29 2.16 14.37 -18.38
CA GLU A 29 0.98 13.81 -17.73
C GLU A 29 1.01 14.19 -16.24
N PRO A 30 -0.04 14.87 -15.72
CA PRO A 30 -0.10 15.21 -14.29
C PRO A 30 -0.03 13.92 -13.45
N LEU A 31 0.82 13.91 -12.43
CA LEU A 31 0.82 12.81 -11.47
C LEU A 31 -0.57 12.65 -10.86
N PRO A 32 -1.05 11.41 -10.69
CA PRO A 32 -2.34 11.19 -10.04
C PRO A 32 -2.31 11.81 -8.63
N GLU A 33 -3.39 12.50 -8.28
CA GLU A 33 -3.53 13.06 -6.94
C GLU A 33 -3.64 11.92 -5.91
N PRO A 34 -3.09 12.09 -4.70
CA PRO A 34 -3.27 11.13 -3.62
C PRO A 34 -4.77 10.94 -3.31
N VAL A 35 -5.17 9.70 -3.05
CA VAL A 35 -6.51 9.44 -2.52
C VAL A 35 -6.61 9.99 -1.10
N SER A 36 -7.81 10.39 -0.67
CA SER A 36 -8.09 10.74 0.71
C SER A 36 -7.74 9.56 1.63
N VAL A 37 -7.12 9.83 2.77
CA VAL A 37 -6.89 8.79 3.80
C VAL A 37 -8.20 8.36 4.43
N ALA A 38 -9.15 9.32 4.59
CA ALA A 38 -10.48 9.04 5.10
C ALA A 38 -11.36 8.35 4.05
N GLY A 39 -12.02 7.29 4.45
CA GLY A 39 -13.12 6.66 3.71
C GLY A 39 -12.78 5.40 2.93
N PRO A 40 -11.71 5.31 2.13
CA PRO A 40 -11.40 4.07 1.43
C PRO A 40 -11.02 2.94 2.38
N MET A 41 -11.19 1.70 1.91
CA MET A 41 -10.59 0.54 2.55
C MET A 41 -9.10 0.53 2.22
N TRP A 42 -8.28 0.55 3.25
CA TRP A 42 -6.84 0.40 3.19
C TRP A 42 -6.47 -1.05 3.47
N GLN A 43 -6.14 -1.81 2.45
CA GLN A 43 -5.68 -3.19 2.58
C GLN A 43 -4.26 -3.22 3.10
N VAL A 44 -3.99 -3.96 4.17
CA VAL A 44 -2.63 -4.19 4.67
C VAL A 44 -1.90 -5.15 3.74
N THR A 45 -0.72 -4.73 3.26
CA THR A 45 0.15 -5.52 2.38
C THR A 45 1.41 -6.01 3.07
N ASP A 46 1.91 -5.22 4.03
CA ASP A 46 3.10 -5.57 4.79
C ASP A 46 2.96 -5.13 6.25
N ILE A 47 3.49 -5.95 7.16
CA ILE A 47 3.65 -5.65 8.58
C ILE A 47 5.10 -5.94 8.94
N TYR A 48 5.90 -4.89 9.01
CA TYR A 48 7.30 -4.99 9.38
C TYR A 48 7.44 -4.84 10.90
N THR A 49 8.09 -5.78 11.55
CA THR A 49 8.32 -5.78 13.01
C THR A 49 9.79 -5.70 13.37
N THR A 50 10.62 -6.52 12.73
CA THR A 50 12.07 -6.62 13.02
C THR A 50 12.87 -6.96 11.77
N PRO A 51 14.14 -6.49 11.67
CA PRO A 51 15.02 -6.87 10.57
C PRO A 51 15.19 -8.39 10.45
N GLY A 52 15.02 -8.89 9.22
CA GLY A 52 15.22 -10.31 8.89
C GLY A 52 13.97 -11.20 9.02
N GLU A 53 12.89 -10.68 9.58
CA GLU A 53 11.59 -11.36 9.58
C GLU A 53 10.78 -11.04 8.31
N PRO A 54 9.97 -11.98 7.79
CA PRO A 54 9.08 -11.70 6.68
C PRO A 54 8.06 -10.64 7.05
N SER A 55 7.91 -9.61 6.22
CA SER A 55 6.96 -8.50 6.43
C SER A 55 5.70 -8.60 5.58
N SER A 56 5.76 -9.23 4.42
CA SER A 56 4.60 -9.31 3.51
C SER A 56 3.49 -10.16 4.10
N VAL A 57 2.27 -9.63 4.04
CA VAL A 57 1.06 -10.39 4.42
C VAL A 57 0.98 -11.67 3.60
N PRO A 58 0.88 -12.84 4.24
CA PRO A 58 0.83 -14.09 3.51
C PRO A 58 -0.38 -14.15 2.56
N PRO A 59 -0.25 -14.78 1.38
CA PRO A 59 -1.31 -14.82 0.36
C PRO A 59 -2.67 -15.33 0.88
N GLY A 60 -2.68 -16.22 1.89
CA GLY A 60 -3.91 -16.72 2.48
C GLY A 60 -4.72 -15.70 3.26
N ALA A 61 -4.08 -14.62 3.75
CA ALA A 61 -4.73 -13.52 4.45
C ALA A 61 -4.91 -12.27 3.55
N ALA A 62 -4.47 -12.31 2.29
CA ALA A 62 -4.59 -11.19 1.38
C ALA A 62 -6.07 -10.78 1.21
N GLY A 63 -6.37 -9.50 1.41
CA GLY A 63 -7.73 -8.96 1.34
C GLY A 63 -8.58 -9.13 2.61
N ALA A 64 -8.14 -9.95 3.57
CA ALA A 64 -8.85 -10.13 4.85
C ALA A 64 -8.44 -9.11 5.91
N VAL A 65 -7.29 -8.45 5.72
CA VAL A 65 -6.69 -7.52 6.68
C VAL A 65 -6.71 -6.11 6.11
N GLY A 66 -7.32 -5.19 6.83
CA GLY A 66 -7.40 -3.81 6.38
C GLY A 66 -8.02 -2.87 7.39
N LEU A 67 -7.86 -1.57 7.14
CA LEU A 67 -8.36 -0.49 7.96
C LEU A 67 -9.14 0.53 7.12
N ILE A 68 -10.13 1.14 7.73
CA ILE A 68 -10.85 2.32 7.22
C ILE A 68 -10.64 3.42 8.24
N PHE A 69 -10.09 4.54 7.82
CA PHE A 69 -9.91 5.72 8.67
C PHE A 69 -11.08 6.68 8.52
N GLY A 70 -11.60 7.15 9.63
CA GLY A 70 -12.58 8.23 9.71
C GLY A 70 -11.98 9.44 10.44
N SER A 71 -12.77 10.49 10.67
CA SER A 71 -12.31 11.74 11.29
C SER A 71 -11.79 11.62 12.74
N GLY A 72 -12.08 10.52 13.41
CA GLY A 72 -11.64 10.24 14.80
C GLY A 72 -11.76 8.76 15.13
N SER A 73 -11.81 7.91 14.11
CA SER A 73 -11.96 6.46 14.27
C SER A 73 -11.14 5.70 13.23
N ALA A 74 -10.74 4.49 13.60
CA ALA A 74 -10.24 3.50 12.66
C ALA A 74 -11.01 2.20 12.89
N THR A 75 -11.50 1.59 11.81
CA THR A 75 -12.23 0.31 11.88
C THR A 75 -11.68 -0.63 10.83
N GLY A 76 -11.84 -1.94 11.01
CA GLY A 76 -11.33 -2.89 10.04
C GLY A 76 -11.30 -4.33 10.54
N SER A 77 -10.36 -5.10 10.02
CA SER A 77 -10.14 -6.49 10.37
C SER A 77 -8.65 -6.81 10.47
N THR A 78 -8.31 -7.67 11.41
CA THR A 78 -6.96 -8.22 11.58
C THR A 78 -6.76 -9.55 10.82
N GLY A 79 -7.78 -10.01 10.11
CA GLY A 79 -7.86 -11.35 9.54
C GLY A 79 -8.62 -12.35 10.43
N CYS A 80 -8.53 -12.23 11.76
CA CYS A 80 -9.25 -13.11 12.70
C CYS A 80 -10.33 -12.37 13.50
N ALA A 81 -10.19 -11.08 13.73
CA ALA A 81 -11.08 -10.30 14.56
C ALA A 81 -11.33 -8.91 13.97
N PRO A 82 -12.52 -8.34 14.14
CA PRO A 82 -12.75 -6.94 13.83
C PRO A 82 -11.93 -6.05 14.76
N ILE A 83 -11.53 -4.88 14.26
CA ILE A 83 -10.90 -3.82 15.03
C ILE A 83 -11.78 -2.58 15.01
N GLN A 84 -11.93 -1.95 16.16
CA GLN A 84 -12.54 -0.64 16.33
C GLN A 84 -11.62 0.19 17.22
N ALA A 85 -11.27 1.38 16.75
CA ALA A 85 -10.41 2.26 17.50
C ALA A 85 -10.91 3.72 17.47
N ARG A 86 -10.70 4.43 18.57
CA ARG A 86 -10.70 5.89 18.57
C ARG A 86 -9.29 6.36 18.31
N VAL A 87 -9.14 7.29 17.36
CA VAL A 87 -7.84 7.82 16.97
C VAL A 87 -7.84 9.35 17.02
N GLU A 88 -6.67 9.91 17.26
CA GLU A 88 -6.40 11.33 17.18
C GLU A 88 -5.34 11.58 16.10
N TYR A 89 -5.55 12.60 15.29
CA TYR A 89 -4.64 12.98 14.20
C TYR A 89 -3.90 14.27 14.54
N SER A 90 -2.63 14.34 14.16
CA SER A 90 -1.83 15.54 14.32
C SER A 90 -0.95 15.81 13.09
N ALA A 91 -0.60 17.08 12.89
CA ALA A 91 0.40 17.56 11.97
C ALA A 91 1.32 18.54 12.70
N ASP A 92 2.63 18.33 12.63
CA ASP A 92 3.62 19.11 13.40
C ASP A 92 3.29 19.18 14.91
N GLY A 93 2.75 18.09 15.47
CA GLY A 93 2.36 18.00 16.87
C GLY A 93 1.11 18.80 17.27
N LYS A 94 0.32 19.29 16.31
CA LYS A 94 -0.96 19.99 16.53
C LYS A 94 -2.11 19.15 16.00
N PRO A 95 -3.31 19.25 16.58
CA PRO A 95 -4.49 18.57 16.05
C PRO A 95 -4.70 18.89 14.56
N ALA A 96 -4.98 17.87 13.76
CA ALA A 96 -5.19 17.99 12.33
C ALA A 96 -6.38 17.15 11.86
N THR A 97 -6.82 17.34 10.64
CA THR A 97 -7.75 16.41 9.99
C THR A 97 -6.99 15.17 9.53
N VAL A 98 -7.70 14.09 9.27
CA VAL A 98 -7.09 12.82 8.84
C VAL A 98 -6.28 12.97 7.53
N ASP A 99 -6.73 13.83 6.60
CA ASP A 99 -6.08 14.02 5.31
C ASP A 99 -4.87 14.99 5.38
N ASP A 100 -4.80 15.82 6.43
CA ASP A 100 -3.70 16.76 6.66
C ASP A 100 -2.66 16.23 7.66
N ALA A 101 -2.92 15.05 8.25
CA ALA A 101 -2.10 14.51 9.32
C ALA A 101 -0.77 13.91 8.86
N ASP A 102 0.26 14.13 9.63
CA ASP A 102 1.54 13.41 9.57
C ASP A 102 1.67 12.32 10.64
N ALA A 103 0.70 12.25 11.58
CA ALA A 103 0.68 11.26 12.63
C ALA A 103 -0.72 10.89 13.09
N VAL A 104 -0.85 9.64 13.59
CA VAL A 104 -2.04 9.11 14.23
C VAL A 104 -1.70 8.48 15.57
N THR A 105 -2.54 8.74 16.58
CA THR A 105 -2.48 8.07 17.88
C THR A 105 -3.72 7.20 18.05
N PHE A 106 -3.54 5.92 18.36
CA PHE A 106 -4.62 5.01 18.70
C PHE A 106 -4.94 5.14 20.19
N ASP A 107 -5.91 5.98 20.54
CA ASP A 107 -6.25 6.30 21.93
C ASP A 107 -6.97 5.14 22.63
N ILE A 108 -8.00 4.59 21.99
CA ILE A 108 -8.71 3.39 22.44
C ILE A 108 -8.71 2.38 21.32
N VAL A 109 -8.40 1.14 21.65
CA VAL A 109 -8.44 0.02 20.69
C VAL A 109 -9.27 -1.10 21.29
N ASP A 110 -10.22 -1.59 20.53
CA ASP A 110 -11.03 -2.77 20.83
C ASP A 110 -10.92 -3.77 19.68
N PHE A 111 -10.41 -4.95 20.01
CA PHE A 111 -10.47 -6.10 19.14
C PHE A 111 -11.68 -6.94 19.57
N GLY A 112 -12.64 -7.08 18.66
CA GLY A 112 -13.79 -7.92 18.90
C GLY A 112 -13.41 -9.41 19.01
N PRO A 113 -14.41 -10.27 19.22
CA PRO A 113 -14.16 -11.71 19.36
C PRO A 113 -13.54 -12.26 18.08
N VAL A 114 -12.63 -13.22 18.24
CA VAL A 114 -12.11 -14.01 17.12
C VAL A 114 -13.26 -14.85 16.55
N GLU A 115 -13.52 -14.70 15.26
CA GLU A 115 -14.56 -15.44 14.55
C GLU A 115 -13.96 -16.67 13.88
N GLY A 116 -14.49 -17.84 14.21
CA GLY A 116 -14.04 -19.10 13.65
C GLY A 116 -12.67 -19.57 14.14
N GLU A 117 -11.94 -20.28 13.29
CA GLU A 117 -10.60 -20.77 13.58
C GLU A 117 -9.55 -19.76 13.10
N CYS A 118 -8.88 -19.10 14.04
CA CYS A 118 -7.76 -18.21 13.75
C CYS A 118 -6.47 -19.03 13.63
N ALA A 119 -6.05 -19.33 12.41
CA ALA A 119 -4.88 -20.18 12.15
C ALA A 119 -4.09 -19.72 10.92
N GLY A 120 -2.85 -20.20 10.78
CA GLY A 120 -2.00 -19.97 9.60
C GLY A 120 -1.79 -18.49 9.32
N SER A 121 -2.11 -18.05 8.09
CA SER A 121 -1.94 -16.67 7.62
C SER A 121 -2.71 -15.65 8.43
N ASP A 122 -3.96 -16.00 8.80
CA ASP A 122 -4.83 -15.09 9.55
C ASP A 122 -4.31 -14.90 10.97
N ALA A 123 -3.83 -15.98 11.62
CA ALA A 123 -3.21 -15.88 12.94
C ALA A 123 -1.92 -15.05 12.92
N TRP A 124 -1.14 -15.15 11.85
CA TRP A 124 0.07 -14.35 11.67
C TRP A 124 -0.27 -12.85 11.60
N THR A 125 -1.22 -12.47 10.74
CA THR A 125 -1.63 -11.07 10.60
C THR A 125 -2.29 -10.53 11.85
N HIS A 126 -3.17 -11.32 12.47
CA HIS A 126 -3.83 -10.95 13.71
C HIS A 126 -2.82 -10.70 14.84
N GLY A 127 -1.82 -11.60 14.99
CA GLY A 127 -0.77 -11.44 16.00
C GLY A 127 -0.01 -10.13 15.84
N HIS A 128 0.50 -9.84 14.64
CA HIS A 128 1.27 -8.63 14.40
C HIS A 128 0.43 -7.34 14.47
N MET A 129 -0.82 -7.37 13.97
CA MET A 129 -1.72 -6.21 14.08
C MET A 129 -2.03 -5.88 15.55
N THR A 130 -2.31 -6.90 16.37
CA THR A 130 -2.60 -6.70 17.81
C THR A 130 -1.38 -6.34 18.64
N GLU A 131 -0.18 -6.70 18.19
CA GLU A 131 1.08 -6.28 18.80
C GLU A 131 1.38 -4.79 18.55
N LEU A 132 1.14 -4.30 17.33
CA LEU A 132 1.47 -2.93 16.95
C LEU A 132 0.36 -1.92 17.28
N ILE A 133 -0.89 -2.29 17.07
CA ILE A 133 -2.04 -1.39 17.30
C ILE A 133 -2.57 -1.61 18.71
N VAL A 134 -1.98 -0.92 19.68
CA VAL A 134 -2.37 -0.96 21.09
C VAL A 134 -2.82 0.42 21.56
N PRO A 135 -3.60 0.53 22.65
CA PRO A 135 -3.94 1.82 23.23
C PRO A 135 -2.69 2.66 23.54
N GLY A 136 -2.66 3.89 23.04
CA GLY A 136 -1.54 4.82 23.16
C GLY A 136 -0.47 4.67 22.06
N ALA A 137 -0.58 3.69 21.15
CA ALA A 137 0.36 3.56 20.04
C ALA A 137 0.30 4.77 19.12
N GLN A 138 1.46 5.30 18.78
CA GLN A 138 1.63 6.44 17.89
C GLN A 138 2.36 6.02 16.62
N PHE A 139 1.86 6.47 15.49
CA PHE A 139 2.47 6.21 14.19
C PHE A 139 2.67 7.51 13.43
N ASP A 140 3.81 7.64 12.76
CA ASP A 140 3.98 8.59 11.67
C ASP A 140 3.22 8.07 10.45
N MET A 141 2.50 8.96 9.77
CA MET A 141 1.73 8.68 8.58
C MET A 141 2.43 9.26 7.36
N SER A 142 2.62 8.48 6.31
CA SER A 142 3.17 8.99 5.07
C SER A 142 2.54 8.30 3.85
N MET A 143 2.10 9.12 2.88
CA MET A 143 1.71 8.64 1.56
C MET A 143 2.98 8.49 0.72
N THR A 144 3.38 7.26 0.41
CA THR A 144 4.58 6.97 -0.39
C THR A 144 4.27 6.96 -1.89
N THR A 145 3.02 6.67 -2.24
CA THR A 145 2.45 6.85 -3.58
C THR A 145 1.03 7.41 -3.45
N PRO A 146 0.36 7.82 -4.53
CA PRO A 146 -1.04 8.29 -4.46
C PRO A 146 -2.03 7.33 -3.80
N THR A 147 -1.71 6.03 -3.73
CA THR A 147 -2.58 4.98 -3.19
C THR A 147 -1.91 4.12 -2.12
N GLU A 148 -0.73 4.50 -1.64
CA GLU A 148 0.00 3.73 -0.64
C GLU A 148 0.27 4.58 0.61
N LEU A 149 -0.22 4.11 1.76
CA LEU A 149 -0.04 4.68 3.08
C LEU A 149 0.91 3.81 3.90
N VAL A 150 1.88 4.43 4.56
CA VAL A 150 2.75 3.77 5.53
C VAL A 150 2.50 4.37 6.91
N LEU A 151 2.20 3.50 7.87
CA LEU A 151 2.14 3.81 9.30
C LEU A 151 3.43 3.29 9.93
N ARG A 152 4.29 4.17 10.43
CA ARG A 152 5.53 3.81 11.11
C ARG A 152 5.42 4.11 12.59
N VAL A 153 5.71 3.12 13.43
CA VAL A 153 5.67 3.31 14.89
C VAL A 153 6.63 4.45 15.29
N ARG A 154 6.15 5.38 16.10
CA ARG A 154 6.99 6.42 16.71
C ARG A 154 7.81 5.82 17.84
N ASP A 155 9.02 5.43 17.53
CA ASP A 155 10.01 4.89 18.44
C ASP A 155 11.38 5.49 18.13
N GLU A 156 12.29 5.48 19.12
CA GLU A 156 13.70 5.90 18.95
C GLU A 156 14.55 4.86 18.22
N ALA A 157 13.99 3.72 17.84
CA ALA A 157 14.67 2.68 17.07
C ALA A 157 15.13 3.22 15.71
N VAL A 158 16.28 2.75 15.24
CA VAL A 158 16.83 3.11 13.90
C VAL A 158 15.89 2.61 12.79
N ASP A 159 15.22 1.49 13.01
CA ASP A 159 14.31 0.85 12.07
C ASP A 159 13.04 0.40 12.79
N PRO A 160 12.13 1.34 13.06
CA PRO A 160 10.93 1.06 13.84
C PRO A 160 9.92 0.22 13.03
N PRO A 161 9.07 -0.55 13.70
CA PRO A 161 7.99 -1.31 13.06
C PRO A 161 7.10 -0.43 12.21
N SER A 162 6.52 -1.03 11.16
CA SER A 162 5.62 -0.30 10.26
C SER A 162 4.56 -1.20 9.64
N ILE A 163 3.44 -0.59 9.25
CA ILE A 163 2.36 -1.21 8.52
C ILE A 163 2.23 -0.48 7.18
N ARG A 164 2.28 -1.21 6.09
CA ARG A 164 2.05 -0.69 4.73
C ARG A 164 0.66 -1.07 4.28
N LEU A 165 -0.05 -0.10 3.71
CA LEU A 165 -1.43 -0.25 3.27
C LEU A 165 -1.60 0.30 1.86
N VAL A 166 -2.51 -0.28 1.10
CA VAL A 166 -2.87 0.16 -0.25
C VAL A 166 -4.38 0.42 -0.30
N ALA A 167 -4.78 1.56 -0.87
CA ALA A 167 -6.20 1.88 -1.09
C ALA A 167 -6.81 0.96 -2.15
N LEU A 168 -8.05 0.47 -1.88
CA LEU A 168 -8.85 -0.34 -2.80
C LEU A 168 -9.92 0.50 -3.48
#